data_3c341bacda06fbab43504e8a07efc79f
#
_entry.id   3c341bacda06fbab43504e8a07efc79f
#
_cell.length_a   1.000
_cell.length_b   1.000
_cell.length_c   1.000
_cell.angle_alpha   90.00
_cell.angle_beta   90.00
_cell.angle_gamma   90.00
#
_symmetry.space_group_name_H-M   'P 1'
#
loop_
_entity.id
_entity.type
_entity.pdbx_description
1 polymer ?
#
loop_
_entity_poly.entity_id
_entity_poly.type
_entity_poly.pdbx_seq_one_letter_code
_entity_poly.pdbx_strand_id
1 'polypeptide(L)' 'MAIEQKERYVVTLEDGRRINVVASTFQECLAMYGEENVVKIEKLDYTEVK' A
#
# COMPACT_ATOMS: atom_id res chain seq x y z
N MET A 1 21.36 0.32 -13.43
CA MET A 1 20.33 -0.54 -13.07
C MET A 1 19.69 -0.17 -11.80
N ALA A 2 18.45 0.01 -11.83
CA ALA A 2 17.74 0.44 -10.66
C ALA A 2 17.01 -0.71 -10.06
N ILE A 3 17.10 -0.84 -8.78
CA ILE A 3 16.41 -1.87 -8.14
C ILE A 3 15.24 -1.28 -7.46
N GLU A 4 14.08 -1.67 -7.85
CA GLU A 4 12.92 -1.14 -7.27
C GLU A 4 12.57 -1.92 -6.09
N GLN A 5 12.40 -1.31 -4.98
CA GLN A 5 12.01 -1.97 -3.80
C GLN A 5 10.56 -1.75 -3.62
N LYS A 6 9.80 -2.78 -3.58
CA LYS A 6 8.38 -2.64 -3.37
C LYS A 6 8.07 -2.93 -1.94
N GLU A 7 7.10 -2.24 -1.43
CA GLU A 7 6.71 -2.40 -0.06
C GLU A 7 5.27 -2.81 0.03
N ARG A 8 4.90 -3.38 1.13
CA ARG A 8 3.54 -3.82 1.30
C ARG A 8 2.77 -2.79 2.05
N TYR A 9 1.58 -2.54 1.59
CA TYR A 9 0.70 -1.59 2.23
C TYR A 9 -0.64 -2.24 2.45
N VAL A 10 -1.32 -1.81 3.48
CA VAL A 10 -2.68 -2.24 3.71
C VAL A 10 -3.55 -1.03 3.47
N VAL A 11 -4.41 -1.13 2.50
CA VAL A 11 -5.27 -0.03 2.13
C VAL A 11 -6.67 -0.32 2.67
N THR A 12 -7.21 0.60 3.43
CA THR A 12 -8.56 0.45 3.94
C THR A 12 -9.47 1.32 3.10
N LEU A 13 -10.48 0.72 2.57
CA LEU A 13 -11.39 1.44 1.71
C LEU A 13 -12.58 1.94 2.50
N GLU A 14 -13.34 2.81 1.87
CA GLU A 14 -14.48 3.41 2.48
C GLU A 14 -15.48 2.41 3.01
N ASP A 15 -15.63 1.32 2.35
CA ASP A 15 -16.60 0.33 2.76
C ASP A 15 -16.06 -0.59 3.84
N GLY A 16 -14.87 -0.33 4.32
CA GLY A 16 -14.30 -1.13 5.38
C GLY A 16 -13.41 -2.27 4.94
N ARG A 17 -13.23 -2.43 3.67
CA ARG A 17 -12.38 -3.51 3.19
C ARG A 17 -10.93 -3.17 3.34
N ARG A 18 -10.16 -4.15 3.63
CA ARG A 18 -8.74 -3.97 3.76
C ARG A 18 -8.06 -4.82 2.71
N ILE A 19 -7.22 -4.21 1.94
CA ILE A 19 -6.57 -4.88 0.84
C ILE A 19 -5.08 -4.74 0.94
N ASN A 20 -4.38 -5.82 0.72
CA ASN A 20 -2.92 -5.79 0.73
C ASN A 20 -2.46 -5.41 -0.66
N VAL A 21 -1.61 -4.42 -0.72
CA VAL A 21 -1.13 -3.93 -1.98
C VAL A 21 0.38 -3.86 -1.94
N VAL A 22 1.02 -4.23 -3.01
CA VAL A 22 2.45 -4.12 -3.11
C VAL A 22 2.74 -2.99 -4.07
N ALA A 23 3.42 -1.98 -3.62
CA ALA A 23 3.68 -0.82 -4.44
C ALA A 23 4.98 -0.16 -4.02
N SER A 24 5.52 0.66 -4.86
CA SER A 24 6.76 1.35 -4.54
C SER A 24 6.52 2.52 -3.62
N THR A 25 5.40 3.19 -3.77
CA THR A 25 5.10 4.33 -2.93
C THR A 25 3.63 4.28 -2.57
N PHE A 26 3.26 5.00 -1.52
CA PHE A 26 1.87 4.95 -1.13
C PHE A 26 1.01 5.72 -2.14
N GLN A 27 1.63 6.61 -2.90
CA GLN A 27 0.89 7.31 -3.92
C GLN A 27 0.39 6.36 -4.98
N GLU A 28 1.13 5.33 -5.23
CA GLU A 28 0.71 4.33 -6.18
C GLU A 28 -0.53 3.62 -5.67
N CYS A 29 -0.61 3.39 -4.38
CA CYS A 29 -1.77 2.77 -3.81
C CYS A 29 -2.99 3.65 -3.99
N LEU A 30 -2.83 4.92 -3.79
CA LEU A 30 -3.93 5.84 -3.95
C LEU A 30 -4.39 5.87 -5.39
N ALA A 31 -3.44 5.83 -6.30
CA ALA A 31 -3.79 5.87 -7.70
C ALA A 31 -4.55 4.64 -8.14
N MET A 32 -4.24 3.53 -7.53
CA MET A 32 -4.90 2.31 -7.91
C MET A 32 -6.36 2.28 -7.52
N TYR A 33 -6.67 2.82 -6.36
CA TYR A 33 -8.02 2.76 -5.87
C TYR A 33 -8.76 4.09 -5.86
N GLY A 34 -8.04 5.16 -6.06
CA GLY A 34 -8.68 6.47 -6.02
C GLY A 34 -8.65 7.02 -4.63
N GLU A 35 -8.14 8.23 -4.50
CA GLU A 35 -8.03 8.89 -3.25
C GLU A 35 -9.31 8.95 -2.50
N GLU A 36 -10.39 9.13 -3.20
CA GLU A 36 -11.66 9.28 -2.57
C GLU A 36 -12.15 8.01 -1.93
N ASN A 37 -11.68 6.89 -2.40
CA ASN A 37 -12.15 5.61 -1.87
C ASN A 37 -11.28 5.07 -0.76
N VAL A 38 -10.14 5.69 -0.55
CA VAL A 38 -9.20 5.21 0.43
C VAL A 38 -9.33 5.98 1.72
N VAL A 39 -9.55 5.28 2.81
CA VAL A 39 -9.67 5.90 4.10
C VAL A 39 -8.36 5.93 4.81
N LYS A 40 -7.57 4.90 4.65
CA LYS A 40 -6.34 4.79 5.37
C LYS A 40 -5.38 3.90 4.64
N ILE A 41 -4.11 4.20 4.69
CA ILE A 41 -3.09 3.35 4.15
C ILE A 41 -2.05 3.15 5.21
N GLU A 42 -1.74 1.90 5.50
CA GLU A 42 -0.73 1.59 6.48
C GLU A 42 0.40 0.86 5.80
N LYS A 43 1.60 1.25 6.06
CA LYS A 43 2.74 0.59 5.50
C LYS A 43 3.16 -0.50 6.44
N LEU A 44 3.27 -1.68 5.96
CA LEU A 44 3.72 -2.78 6.75
C LEU A 44 5.21 -2.77 6.78
N ASP A 45 5.75 -2.36 7.89
CA ASP A 45 7.14 -2.30 8.01
C ASP A 45 7.60 -3.62 8.45
N TYR A 46 7.90 -4.57 7.60
CA TYR A 46 8.24 -5.85 7.89
C TYR A 46 9.63 -6.10 7.63
N THR A 47 10.39 -6.24 8.57
CA THR A 47 11.74 -6.55 8.42
C THR A 47 11.88 -8.00 8.44
N GLU A 48 12.35 -8.54 7.45
CA GLU A 48 12.54 -9.90 7.34
C GLU A 48 13.67 -10.29 8.04
N VAL A 49 13.59 -10.87 9.06
CA VAL A 49 14.69 -11.30 9.78
C VAL A 49 14.84 -12.72 9.66
N LYS A 50 15.87 -13.12 9.34
CA LYS A 50 15.97 -14.49 9.18
C LYS A 50 16.77 -15.11 10.06
#